data_1c183d3573b7a6b0bedf5f4bdaa73c9a
#
_entry.id   1c183d3573b7a6b0bedf5f4bdaa73c9a
#
_cell.length_a   1.000
_cell.length_b   1.000
_cell.length_c   1.000
_cell.angle_alpha   90.00
_cell.angle_beta   90.00
_cell.angle_gamma   90.00
#
_symmetry.space_group_name_H-M   'P 1'
#
loop_
_entity.id
_entity.type
_entity.pdbx_description
1 polymer ?
#
loop_
_entity_poly.entity_id
_entity_poly.type
_entity_poly.pdbx_seq_one_letter_code
_entity_poly.pdbx_strand_id
1 'polypeptide(L)'
;MAGFNRPGSQPPRRRGLFGNRSDDRPPVRRVASSAPTRAAVSYTTSQPRRGGNSGGGGSFADTVSRALTRLVGIGAVVILLFAALFALRGLLSIGDASPTTSPSEVVPSAAPGAPLLIAPDPSIVAAQSVTIRGSLPDDLLGLSDALLRIKVETNNGSVITGAEVELPKTPGFEIPGIPLASGDNIISAVVVVGGTEKMPSNAVTVTRDTTAPEVIITSPAPGQLVSGADVTVRGEAEADANIQVRNETSGITSSGLANSSGQYSINISLRNGINVISVTATDGVGNSSRTSVEITTSASVGRVTLVVNPGTIFLNKSPKSFRITATATDSTGAPVVGANVCIMITAPGLSPIMLPCGLSDSNGRAIGEYTFPENYATEGRGLILATYTLPQGDPLEATTGFSVMKKP
;
A
#
# COMPACT_ATOMS: atom_id res chain seq x y z
N MET A 1 43.07 -50.37 -24.17
CA MET A 1 42.80 -51.40 -23.15
C MET A 1 41.60 -50.90 -22.36
N ALA A 2 40.50 -51.40 -22.72
CA ALA A 2 39.72 -52.43 -22.01
C ALA A 2 39.16 -51.83 -20.71
N GLY A 3 37.94 -51.72 -20.43
CA GLY A 3 36.74 -52.37 -20.90
C GLY A 3 35.78 -52.50 -19.71
N PHE A 4 34.52 -52.57 -20.02
CA PHE A 4 33.44 -53.24 -19.28
C PHE A 4 32.76 -52.49 -18.14
N ASN A 5 31.52 -52.13 -18.27
CA ASN A 5 30.24 -52.78 -18.43
C ASN A 5 29.31 -52.66 -17.22
N ARG A 6 28.11 -52.30 -17.51
CA ARG A 6 26.80 -52.33 -16.79
C ARG A 6 26.50 -53.73 -16.14
N PRO A 7 25.39 -53.94 -15.41
CA PRO A 7 24.06 -53.33 -15.38
C PRO A 7 23.46 -53.26 -13.93
N GLY A 8 22.45 -52.50 -13.59
CA GLY A 8 21.02 -52.70 -13.82
C GLY A 8 20.33 -53.61 -12.80
N SER A 9 19.49 -53.07 -11.89
CA SER A 9 18.37 -53.84 -11.35
C SER A 9 17.28 -52.94 -10.81
N GLN A 10 16.12 -53.00 -11.45
CA GLN A 10 14.82 -52.55 -10.92
C GLN A 10 14.31 -53.62 -9.94
N PRO A 11 13.55 -53.26 -8.90
CA PRO A 11 12.74 -54.21 -8.14
C PRO A 11 11.30 -54.31 -8.69
N PRO A 12 10.62 -55.45 -8.42
CA PRO A 12 9.47 -55.91 -9.18
C PRO A 12 8.13 -55.40 -8.70
N ARG A 13 7.21 -55.28 -9.65
CA ARG A 13 5.77 -55.14 -9.46
C ARG A 13 5.19 -56.38 -8.79
N ARG A 14 4.40 -56.21 -7.73
CA ARG A 14 3.46 -57.22 -7.26
C ARG A 14 2.04 -56.86 -7.67
N ARG A 15 1.48 -57.75 -8.46
CA ARG A 15 0.06 -57.89 -8.82
C ARG A 15 -0.72 -58.51 -7.64
N GLY A 16 -1.89 -57.96 -7.40
CA GLY A 16 -3.17 -58.63 -7.32
C GLY A 16 -3.51 -59.52 -6.15
N LEU A 17 -4.62 -59.26 -5.53
CA LEU A 17 -5.74 -60.20 -5.55
C LEU A 17 -7.01 -59.53 -5.02
N PHE A 18 -8.06 -59.74 -5.77
CA PHE A 18 -9.45 -59.40 -5.44
C PHE A 18 -9.91 -60.13 -4.16
N GLY A 19 -10.63 -59.44 -3.29
CA GLY A 19 -11.32 -60.00 -2.17
C GLY A 19 -12.54 -59.16 -1.83
N ASN A 20 -13.65 -59.48 -2.43
CA ASN A 20 -15.00 -59.04 -2.08
C ASN A 20 -15.27 -59.38 -0.60
N ARG A 21 -15.65 -58.42 0.20
CA ARG A 21 -16.37 -58.62 1.47
C ARG A 21 -17.46 -57.59 1.63
N SER A 22 -18.64 -58.16 1.63
CA SER A 22 -19.97 -57.65 1.91
C SER A 22 -20.04 -56.63 3.03
N ASP A 23 -20.83 -55.59 2.76
CA ASP A 23 -21.40 -54.64 3.72
C ASP A 23 -22.22 -55.33 4.78
N ASP A 24 -21.81 -55.11 6.03
CA ASP A 24 -22.70 -55.24 7.18
C ASP A 24 -22.35 -54.09 8.14
N ARG A 25 -23.01 -52.95 7.98
CA ARG A 25 -23.11 -51.91 8.98
C ARG A 25 -24.55 -51.77 9.43
N PRO A 26 -24.80 -51.83 10.75
CA PRO A 26 -26.16 -51.64 11.28
C PRO A 26 -26.57 -50.16 11.10
N PRO A 27 -27.90 -49.88 11.02
CA PRO A 27 -28.41 -48.53 10.74
C PRO A 27 -28.16 -47.61 11.96
N VAL A 28 -27.47 -46.49 11.70
CA VAL A 28 -27.27 -45.40 12.65
C VAL A 28 -28.64 -44.72 12.87
N ARG A 29 -29.19 -44.89 14.03
CA ARG A 29 -30.37 -44.18 14.56
C ARG A 29 -30.06 -42.69 14.59
N ARG A 30 -30.73 -41.88 13.76
CA ARG A 30 -30.70 -40.40 13.83
C ARG A 30 -31.31 -39.97 15.16
N VAL A 31 -30.49 -39.54 16.09
CA VAL A 31 -30.93 -38.75 17.23
C VAL A 31 -31.11 -37.32 16.76
N ALA A 32 -32.31 -36.80 16.87
CA ALA A 32 -32.61 -35.40 16.59
C ALA A 32 -31.80 -34.52 17.56
N SER A 33 -30.82 -33.79 17.03
CA SER A 33 -30.08 -32.76 17.75
C SER A 33 -31.03 -31.57 17.96
N SER A 34 -31.49 -31.37 19.16
CA SER A 34 -32.08 -30.12 19.61
C SER A 34 -31.03 -29.02 19.55
N ALA A 35 -31.25 -28.05 18.70
CA ALA A 35 -30.41 -26.86 18.57
C ALA A 35 -30.34 -26.11 19.91
N PRO A 36 -29.16 -25.68 20.37
CA PRO A 36 -29.08 -24.81 21.52
C PRO A 36 -29.68 -23.44 21.16
N THR A 37 -30.59 -22.99 22.02
CA THR A 37 -31.24 -21.68 21.97
C THR A 37 -30.14 -20.60 21.93
N ARG A 38 -30.02 -19.87 20.83
CA ARG A 38 -29.17 -18.72 20.70
C ARG A 38 -29.61 -17.64 21.69
N ALA A 39 -28.80 -17.36 22.68
CA ALA A 39 -28.97 -16.17 23.50
C ALA A 39 -28.70 -14.94 22.60
N ALA A 40 -29.71 -14.10 22.43
CA ALA A 40 -29.59 -12.86 21.71
C ALA A 40 -28.72 -11.89 22.52
N VAL A 41 -27.61 -11.48 21.96
CA VAL A 41 -26.79 -10.37 22.48
C VAL A 41 -27.47 -9.07 22.11
N SER A 42 -28.08 -8.38 23.07
CA SER A 42 -28.62 -7.04 22.89
C SER A 42 -27.49 -6.02 23.08
N TYR A 43 -27.20 -5.27 22.03
CA TYR A 43 -26.32 -4.09 22.10
C TYR A 43 -27.17 -2.92 22.64
N THR A 44 -26.86 -2.46 23.82
CA THR A 44 -27.42 -1.21 24.36
C THR A 44 -26.43 -0.10 24.05
N THR A 45 -26.67 0.65 22.98
CA THR A 45 -26.06 1.96 22.79
C THR A 45 -26.76 2.93 23.74
N SER A 46 -26.07 3.33 24.80
CA SER A 46 -26.51 4.44 25.66
C SER A 46 -26.33 5.77 24.93
N GLN A 47 -27.41 6.30 24.38
CA GLN A 47 -27.46 7.73 24.04
C GLN A 47 -27.52 8.55 25.31
N PRO A 48 -26.73 9.63 25.45
CA PRO A 48 -26.87 10.53 26.58
C PRO A 48 -28.19 11.33 26.47
N ARG A 49 -29.04 11.22 27.48
CA ARG A 49 -30.24 12.01 27.69
C ARG A 49 -29.87 13.51 27.75
N ARG A 50 -30.43 14.28 26.86
CA ARG A 50 -30.49 15.74 26.98
C ARG A 50 -31.29 16.13 28.23
N GLY A 51 -30.59 16.53 29.26
CA GLY A 51 -31.17 17.31 30.36
C GLY A 51 -31.15 18.78 29.98
N GLY A 52 -32.29 19.41 29.86
CA GLY A 52 -32.40 20.84 29.69
C GLY A 52 -32.00 21.55 30.99
N ASN A 53 -31.14 22.54 30.91
CA ASN A 53 -31.06 23.62 31.88
C ASN A 53 -30.75 24.94 31.16
N SER A 54 -31.62 25.89 31.33
CA SER A 54 -31.55 27.26 30.84
C SER A 54 -30.55 28.06 31.68
N GLY A 55 -29.57 28.70 31.03
CA GLY A 55 -28.68 29.65 31.72
C GLY A 55 -27.65 30.23 30.74
N GLY A 56 -27.74 31.53 30.46
CA GLY A 56 -27.02 32.29 29.45
C GLY A 56 -25.50 32.18 29.49
N GLY A 57 -24.94 32.04 28.31
CA GLY A 57 -23.52 32.11 28.05
C GLY A 57 -23.29 32.03 26.56
N GLY A 58 -22.72 33.08 25.96
CA GLY A 58 -22.50 33.20 24.52
C GLY A 58 -21.79 32.00 23.95
N SER A 59 -22.39 31.39 22.93
CA SER A 59 -21.92 30.17 22.28
C SER A 59 -20.61 30.39 21.55
N PHE A 60 -19.65 29.51 21.82
CA PHE A 60 -18.38 29.42 21.09
C PHE A 60 -18.58 29.30 19.57
N ALA A 61 -19.74 28.78 19.14
CA ALA A 61 -20.14 28.69 17.74
C ALA A 61 -20.38 30.09 17.09
N ASP A 62 -20.83 31.08 17.82
CA ASP A 62 -21.01 32.44 17.31
C ASP A 62 -19.68 33.17 17.08
N THR A 63 -18.66 32.87 17.88
CA THR A 63 -17.32 33.43 17.72
C THR A 63 -16.61 32.82 16.51
N VAL A 64 -16.75 31.52 16.28
CA VAL A 64 -16.18 30.83 15.11
C VAL A 64 -16.89 31.27 13.83
N SER A 65 -18.20 31.40 13.84
CA SER A 65 -18.97 31.87 12.67
C SER A 65 -18.59 33.30 12.24
N ARG A 66 -18.38 34.20 13.19
CA ARG A 66 -17.94 35.59 12.89
C ARG A 66 -16.50 35.67 12.42
N ALA A 67 -15.62 34.77 12.88
CA ALA A 67 -14.24 34.64 12.38
C ALA A 67 -14.22 34.11 10.97
N LEU A 68 -15.01 33.07 10.67
CA LEU A 68 -15.09 32.48 9.33
C LEU A 68 -15.65 33.44 8.27
N THR A 69 -16.70 34.22 8.66
CA THR A 69 -17.28 35.22 7.75
C THR A 69 -16.31 36.37 7.45
N ARG A 70 -15.44 36.74 8.39
CA ARG A 70 -14.38 37.74 8.12
C ARG A 70 -13.25 37.22 7.27
N LEU A 71 -12.87 35.94 7.41
CA LEU A 71 -11.85 35.31 6.59
C LEU A 71 -12.32 35.15 5.13
N VAL A 72 -13.57 34.74 4.91
CA VAL A 72 -14.17 34.63 3.57
C VAL A 72 -14.30 36.03 2.93
N GLY A 73 -14.63 37.05 3.69
CA GLY A 73 -14.70 38.44 3.22
C GLY A 73 -13.33 38.97 2.75
N ILE A 74 -12.26 38.71 3.49
CA ILE A 74 -10.90 39.13 3.12
C ILE A 74 -10.42 38.36 1.91
N GLY A 75 -10.70 37.04 1.78
CA GLY A 75 -10.37 36.24 0.61
C GLY A 75 -11.06 36.76 -0.66
N ALA A 76 -12.35 37.13 -0.57
CA ALA A 76 -13.09 37.65 -1.72
C ALA A 76 -12.54 39.02 -2.15
N VAL A 77 -12.14 39.90 -1.22
CA VAL A 77 -11.54 41.20 -1.53
C VAL A 77 -10.17 41.03 -2.21
N VAL A 78 -9.35 40.07 -1.75
CA VAL A 78 -8.03 39.75 -2.37
C VAL A 78 -8.21 39.21 -3.78
N ILE A 79 -9.18 38.33 -4.01
CA ILE A 79 -9.48 37.78 -5.34
C ILE A 79 -9.98 38.91 -6.28
N LEU A 80 -10.84 39.81 -5.80
CA LEU A 80 -11.32 40.95 -6.59
C LEU A 80 -10.20 41.96 -6.89
N LEU A 81 -9.26 42.16 -5.98
CA LEU A 81 -8.09 43.03 -6.22
C LEU A 81 -7.14 42.39 -7.24
N PHE A 82 -6.92 41.06 -7.19
CA PHE A 82 -6.15 40.33 -8.20
C PHE A 82 -6.84 40.38 -9.56
N ALA A 83 -8.15 40.17 -9.60
CA ALA A 83 -8.91 40.27 -10.86
C ALA A 83 -8.88 41.70 -11.45
N ALA A 84 -8.95 42.73 -10.61
CA ALA A 84 -8.83 44.13 -11.05
C ALA A 84 -7.41 44.46 -11.54
N LEU A 85 -6.36 43.93 -10.90
CA LEU A 85 -4.97 44.08 -11.40
C LEU A 85 -4.73 43.35 -12.73
N PHE A 86 -5.36 42.18 -12.92
CA PHE A 86 -5.30 41.46 -14.20
C PHE A 86 -6.07 42.19 -15.30
N ALA A 87 -7.25 42.77 -14.99
CA ALA A 87 -8.03 43.57 -15.94
C ALA A 87 -7.31 44.89 -16.32
N LEU A 88 -6.61 45.52 -15.36
CA LEU A 88 -5.85 46.74 -15.62
C LEU A 88 -4.60 46.49 -16.47
N ARG A 89 -3.99 45.28 -16.39
CA ARG A 89 -2.90 44.86 -17.28
C ARG A 89 -3.38 44.60 -18.70
N GLY A 90 -4.64 44.13 -18.87
CA GLY A 90 -5.25 43.92 -20.19
C GLY A 90 -5.63 45.27 -20.91
N LEU A 91 -5.82 46.38 -20.15
CA LEU A 91 -6.22 47.64 -20.73
C LEU A 91 -5.03 48.51 -21.18
N LEU A 92 -3.80 48.16 -20.81
CA LEU A 92 -2.56 48.91 -21.16
C LEU A 92 -1.76 48.29 -22.31
N SER A 93 -2.26 47.23 -22.92
CA SER A 93 -1.64 46.63 -24.11
C SER A 93 -2.58 46.71 -25.32
N ILE A 94 -2.92 47.97 -25.74
CA ILE A 94 -3.41 48.23 -27.08
C ILE A 94 -2.21 48.72 -27.87
N GLY A 95 -1.53 47.82 -28.55
CA GLY A 95 -0.44 48.08 -29.43
C GLY A 95 -0.06 46.78 -30.14
N ASP A 96 -0.44 46.70 -31.42
CA ASP A 96 -0.06 45.74 -32.42
C ASP A 96 -0.40 44.25 -32.20
N ALA A 97 -1.56 43.88 -32.73
CA ALA A 97 -1.87 42.51 -33.11
C ALA A 97 -1.04 42.13 -34.34
N SER A 98 0.19 41.69 -34.14
CA SER A 98 0.84 40.77 -35.07
C SER A 98 0.20 39.39 -34.91
N PRO A 99 -0.11 38.67 -35.98
CA PRO A 99 -0.68 37.32 -35.89
C PRO A 99 0.30 36.46 -35.13
N THR A 100 -0.17 35.86 -34.03
CA THR A 100 0.54 34.82 -33.27
C THR A 100 0.71 33.64 -34.21
N THR A 101 1.80 33.62 -34.97
CA THR A 101 2.32 32.35 -35.49
C THR A 101 2.66 31.50 -34.27
N SER A 102 1.99 30.37 -34.14
CA SER A 102 2.45 29.25 -33.29
C SER A 102 3.96 29.14 -33.44
N PRO A 103 4.73 28.89 -32.36
CA PRO A 103 6.14 28.62 -32.55
C PRO A 103 6.22 27.44 -33.51
N SER A 104 6.59 27.71 -34.74
CA SER A 104 7.04 26.67 -35.65
C SER A 104 8.18 25.98 -34.90
N GLU A 105 7.99 24.73 -34.64
CA GLU A 105 9.05 23.83 -34.27
C GLU A 105 10.17 24.05 -35.27
N VAL A 106 11.24 24.71 -34.84
CA VAL A 106 12.42 24.95 -35.68
C VAL A 106 13.05 23.59 -35.84
N VAL A 107 12.60 22.84 -36.84
CA VAL A 107 13.32 21.68 -37.32
C VAL A 107 14.70 22.19 -37.71
N PRO A 108 15.77 21.77 -37.00
CA PRO A 108 17.11 22.20 -37.36
C PRO A 108 17.40 21.74 -38.78
N SER A 109 17.40 22.66 -39.70
CA SER A 109 17.68 22.37 -41.11
C SER A 109 19.14 22.00 -41.24
N ALA A 110 19.42 20.79 -41.72
CA ALA A 110 20.77 20.39 -42.11
C ALA A 110 21.25 21.31 -43.28
N ALA A 111 22.55 21.59 -43.33
CA ALA A 111 23.14 22.25 -44.48
C ALA A 111 22.92 21.42 -45.75
N PRO A 112 22.74 22.04 -46.93
CA PRO A 112 22.64 21.30 -48.18
C PRO A 112 23.81 20.33 -48.35
N GLY A 113 23.52 19.07 -48.70
CA GLY A 113 24.54 18.02 -48.82
C GLY A 113 25.01 17.38 -47.51
N ALA A 114 24.37 17.67 -46.38
CA ALA A 114 24.66 17.07 -45.09
C ALA A 114 23.60 16.01 -44.70
N PRO A 115 23.96 14.96 -43.92
CA PRO A 115 22.99 14.05 -43.33
C PRO A 115 22.00 14.81 -42.43
N LEU A 116 20.78 14.31 -42.32
CA LEU A 116 19.78 14.80 -41.36
C LEU A 116 19.52 13.74 -40.28
N LEU A 117 19.71 14.10 -39.01
CA LEU A 117 19.32 13.27 -37.88
C LEU A 117 17.94 13.65 -37.39
N ILE A 118 17.18 12.63 -36.97
CA ILE A 118 15.86 12.75 -36.35
C ILE A 118 16.03 12.50 -34.86
N ALA A 119 15.59 13.45 -34.04
CA ALA A 119 15.62 13.28 -32.59
C ALA A 119 14.76 12.07 -32.19
N PRO A 120 15.26 11.20 -31.33
CA PRO A 120 14.43 10.09 -30.79
C PRO A 120 13.30 10.64 -29.93
N ASP A 121 12.19 9.94 -29.92
CA ASP A 121 11.06 10.19 -29.04
C ASP A 121 10.78 8.91 -28.22
N PRO A 122 10.93 8.98 -26.88
CA PRO A 122 11.34 10.12 -26.06
C PRO A 122 12.84 10.46 -26.20
N SER A 123 13.20 11.74 -25.97
CA SER A 123 14.58 12.22 -25.97
C SER A 123 15.27 12.06 -24.62
N ILE A 124 14.55 11.70 -23.56
CA ILE A 124 15.07 11.38 -22.22
C ILE A 124 14.88 9.87 -22.02
N VAL A 125 15.97 9.16 -21.68
CA VAL A 125 15.98 7.71 -21.56
C VAL A 125 16.86 7.25 -20.39
N ALA A 126 16.53 6.13 -19.75
CA ALA A 126 17.42 5.48 -18.79
C ALA A 126 18.43 4.53 -19.45
N ALA A 127 18.19 4.15 -20.69
CA ALA A 127 19.00 3.17 -21.43
C ALA A 127 20.44 3.64 -21.65
N GLN A 128 21.41 2.70 -21.69
CA GLN A 128 22.82 2.97 -21.93
C GLN A 128 23.13 3.28 -23.40
N SER A 129 22.19 3.04 -24.29
CA SER A 129 22.34 3.30 -25.71
C SER A 129 21.00 3.63 -26.35
N VAL A 130 21.04 4.29 -27.48
CA VAL A 130 19.87 4.70 -28.27
C VAL A 130 20.04 4.29 -29.72
N THR A 131 18.92 4.13 -30.43
CA THR A 131 18.89 3.99 -31.88
C THR A 131 18.66 5.37 -32.50
N ILE A 132 19.56 5.80 -33.37
CA ILE A 132 19.46 7.07 -34.10
C ILE A 132 18.95 6.78 -35.50
N ARG A 133 17.95 7.58 -35.91
CA ARG A 133 17.38 7.60 -37.27
C ARG A 133 17.76 8.84 -37.99
N GLY A 134 17.82 8.75 -39.32
CA GLY A 134 18.14 9.91 -40.14
C GLY A 134 17.91 9.66 -41.61
N SER A 135 18.28 10.65 -42.39
CA SER A 135 18.26 10.57 -43.86
C SER A 135 19.53 11.14 -44.47
N LEU A 136 19.90 10.60 -45.61
CA LEU A 136 20.99 11.04 -46.46
C LEU A 136 20.41 11.77 -47.67
N PRO A 137 20.99 12.90 -48.08
CA PRO A 137 20.67 13.53 -49.36
C PRO A 137 21.17 12.67 -50.55
N ASP A 138 20.52 12.82 -51.69
CA ASP A 138 20.75 11.98 -52.88
C ASP A 138 22.18 12.01 -53.41
N ASP A 139 22.88 13.12 -53.27
CA ASP A 139 24.27 13.33 -53.67
C ASP A 139 25.29 12.51 -52.82
N LEU A 140 24.88 12.04 -51.68
CA LEU A 140 25.71 11.15 -50.85
C LEU A 140 25.40 9.66 -51.07
N LEU A 141 24.29 9.33 -51.73
CA LEU A 141 23.92 7.96 -52.00
C LEU A 141 24.84 7.30 -53.04
N GLY A 142 25.32 6.07 -52.74
CA GLY A 142 26.11 5.31 -53.69
C GLY A 142 27.57 5.74 -53.81
N LEU A 143 28.08 6.62 -52.93
CA LEU A 143 29.49 6.90 -52.85
C LEU A 143 30.25 5.62 -52.45
N SER A 144 31.28 5.25 -53.22
CA SER A 144 32.19 4.17 -52.88
C SER A 144 33.19 4.63 -51.79
N ASP A 145 33.62 3.74 -50.93
CA ASP A 145 34.59 4.00 -49.86
C ASP A 145 34.15 5.12 -48.90
N ALA A 146 32.82 5.23 -48.66
CA ALA A 146 32.23 6.20 -47.79
C ALA A 146 31.64 5.52 -46.53
N LEU A 147 31.89 6.12 -45.36
CA LEU A 147 31.39 5.70 -44.08
C LEU A 147 30.53 6.78 -43.45
N LEU A 148 29.51 6.38 -42.71
CA LEU A 148 28.76 7.28 -41.85
C LEU A 148 29.30 7.09 -40.42
N ARG A 149 29.87 8.17 -39.87
CA ARG A 149 30.43 8.20 -38.54
C ARG A 149 29.50 8.98 -37.61
N ILE A 150 29.12 8.37 -36.50
CA ILE A 150 28.35 9.06 -35.44
C ILE A 150 29.32 9.61 -34.41
N LYS A 151 29.15 10.87 -34.03
CA LYS A 151 29.86 11.54 -32.95
C LYS A 151 28.90 11.83 -31.83
N VAL A 152 29.27 11.51 -30.60
CA VAL A 152 28.52 11.79 -29.38
C VAL A 152 29.37 12.70 -28.52
N GLU A 153 28.96 13.93 -28.34
CA GLU A 153 29.57 14.88 -27.43
C GLU A 153 28.79 14.85 -26.11
N THR A 154 29.48 14.61 -25.00
CA THR A 154 28.87 14.53 -23.69
C THR A 154 28.89 15.87 -22.99
N ASN A 155 28.08 16.05 -21.95
CA ASN A 155 27.96 17.30 -21.19
C ASN A 155 29.29 17.81 -20.58
N ASN A 156 30.31 16.96 -20.47
CA ASN A 156 31.66 17.36 -20.01
C ASN A 156 32.63 17.70 -21.18
N GLY A 157 32.10 17.77 -22.40
CA GLY A 157 32.90 18.07 -23.61
C GLY A 157 33.75 16.91 -24.14
N SER A 158 33.58 15.71 -23.58
CA SER A 158 34.25 14.51 -24.10
C SER A 158 33.52 14.03 -25.35
N VAL A 159 34.27 13.70 -26.40
CA VAL A 159 33.68 13.11 -27.62
C VAL A 159 33.87 11.61 -27.59
N ILE A 160 32.77 10.88 -27.57
CA ILE A 160 32.72 9.44 -27.79
C ILE A 160 32.55 9.24 -29.31
N THR A 161 33.54 8.67 -29.95
CA THR A 161 33.37 8.24 -31.34
C THR A 161 32.40 7.07 -31.34
N GLY A 162 31.22 7.29 -31.91
CA GLY A 162 30.18 6.27 -32.06
C GLY A 162 30.52 5.26 -33.15
N ALA A 163 29.50 4.52 -33.59
CA ALA A 163 29.64 3.55 -34.66
C ALA A 163 30.08 4.21 -35.96
N GLU A 164 31.04 3.59 -36.67
CA GLU A 164 31.29 3.80 -38.07
C GLU A 164 30.59 2.68 -38.86
N VAL A 165 29.67 3.07 -39.73
CA VAL A 165 28.91 2.13 -40.55
C VAL A 165 29.11 2.43 -42.01
N GLU A 166 29.04 1.40 -42.87
CA GLU A 166 29.00 1.64 -44.31
C GLU A 166 27.86 2.60 -44.64
N LEU A 167 28.13 3.48 -45.63
CA LEU A 167 27.12 4.48 -46.02
C LEU A 167 25.87 3.75 -46.55
N PRO A 168 24.68 4.04 -46.00
CA PRO A 168 23.45 3.42 -46.47
C PRO A 168 23.20 3.71 -47.95
N LYS A 169 22.66 2.72 -48.68
CA LYS A 169 22.31 2.82 -50.10
C LYS A 169 20.93 3.43 -50.33
N THR A 170 20.18 3.61 -49.24
CA THR A 170 18.83 4.20 -49.22
C THR A 170 18.87 5.53 -48.49
N PRO A 171 17.98 6.48 -48.82
CA PRO A 171 17.95 7.77 -48.12
C PRO A 171 17.76 7.66 -46.62
N GLY A 172 16.88 6.77 -46.16
CA GLY A 172 16.65 6.54 -44.73
C GLY A 172 17.65 5.57 -44.13
N PHE A 173 18.10 5.86 -42.90
CA PHE A 173 18.97 4.98 -42.14
C PHE A 173 18.54 4.90 -40.67
N GLU A 174 18.95 3.78 -40.04
CA GLU A 174 18.74 3.51 -38.61
C GLU A 174 20.02 2.86 -38.05
N ILE A 175 20.60 3.48 -37.00
CA ILE A 175 21.84 3.01 -36.40
C ILE A 175 21.54 2.70 -34.93
N PRO A 176 21.48 1.43 -34.56
CA PRO A 176 21.24 1.01 -33.19
C PRO A 176 22.52 1.06 -32.34
N GLY A 177 22.35 1.08 -31.02
CA GLY A 177 23.44 0.89 -30.07
C GLY A 177 24.39 2.07 -29.91
N ILE A 178 23.96 3.29 -30.24
CA ILE A 178 24.75 4.50 -29.96
C ILE A 178 24.88 4.69 -28.47
N PRO A 179 26.11 4.64 -27.90
CA PRO A 179 26.31 4.70 -26.46
C PRO A 179 26.03 6.11 -25.93
N LEU A 180 25.43 6.15 -24.73
CA LEU A 180 25.11 7.39 -24.02
C LEU A 180 25.85 7.45 -22.69
N ALA A 181 26.50 8.57 -22.42
CA ALA A 181 26.96 8.93 -21.06
C ALA A 181 25.78 9.44 -20.23
N SER A 182 25.90 9.46 -18.91
CA SER A 182 24.90 10.08 -18.03
C SER A 182 24.80 11.60 -18.29
N GLY A 183 23.59 12.12 -18.33
CA GLY A 183 23.27 13.50 -18.70
C GLY A 183 23.09 13.68 -20.21
N ASP A 184 23.30 14.91 -20.68
CA ASP A 184 23.07 15.28 -22.07
C ASP A 184 24.15 14.74 -22.99
N ASN A 185 23.71 14.17 -24.12
CA ASN A 185 24.53 13.65 -25.18
C ASN A 185 24.09 14.35 -26.47
N ILE A 186 24.99 15.14 -27.07
CA ILE A 186 24.77 15.81 -28.33
C ILE A 186 25.30 14.89 -29.43
N ILE A 187 24.38 14.37 -30.25
CA ILE A 187 24.69 13.40 -31.29
C ILE A 187 24.65 14.05 -32.65
N SER A 188 25.72 13.87 -33.43
CA SER A 188 25.82 14.31 -34.82
C SER A 188 26.35 13.18 -35.69
N ALA A 189 26.13 13.27 -36.99
CA ALA A 189 26.63 12.34 -37.95
C ALA A 189 27.46 13.08 -39.02
N VAL A 190 28.51 12.42 -39.49
CA VAL A 190 29.34 12.94 -40.58
C VAL A 190 29.65 11.83 -41.55
N VAL A 191 29.58 12.15 -42.85
CA VAL A 191 30.02 11.23 -43.89
C VAL A 191 31.52 11.41 -44.12
N VAL A 192 32.27 10.32 -44.12
CA VAL A 192 33.71 10.27 -44.38
C VAL A 192 33.94 9.61 -45.71
N VAL A 193 34.57 10.29 -46.67
CA VAL A 193 34.91 9.77 -48.00
C VAL A 193 36.41 9.82 -48.18
N GLY A 194 37.05 8.70 -48.43
CA GLY A 194 38.53 8.64 -48.59
C GLY A 194 39.29 9.20 -47.38
N GLY A 195 38.77 9.06 -46.16
CA GLY A 195 39.35 9.60 -44.94
C GLY A 195 39.05 11.10 -44.66
N THR A 196 38.33 11.79 -45.56
CA THR A 196 37.97 13.19 -45.38
C THR A 196 36.52 13.36 -44.92
N GLU A 197 36.31 14.05 -43.81
CA GLU A 197 34.97 14.38 -43.30
C GLU A 197 34.29 15.40 -44.21
N LYS A 198 33.04 15.15 -44.53
CA LYS A 198 32.12 16.05 -45.25
C LYS A 198 31.37 16.95 -44.25
N MET A 199 30.34 17.62 -44.73
CA MET A 199 29.49 18.45 -43.89
C MET A 199 28.82 17.61 -42.79
N PRO A 200 28.85 18.03 -41.51
CA PRO A 200 28.17 17.35 -40.44
C PRO A 200 26.65 17.53 -40.52
N SER A 201 25.90 16.62 -39.96
CA SER A 201 24.46 16.71 -39.78
C SER A 201 24.06 17.83 -38.81
N ASN A 202 22.76 18.09 -38.69
CA ASN A 202 22.23 18.74 -37.49
C ASN A 202 22.62 17.90 -36.25
N ALA A 203 22.67 18.55 -35.09
CA ALA A 203 22.83 17.89 -33.83
C ALA A 203 21.44 17.52 -33.22
N VAL A 204 21.36 16.37 -32.56
CA VAL A 204 20.21 15.99 -31.76
C VAL A 204 20.68 15.72 -30.34
N THR A 205 19.92 16.19 -29.34
CA THR A 205 20.25 15.98 -27.93
C THR A 205 19.43 14.83 -27.39
N VAL A 206 20.11 13.90 -26.71
CA VAL A 206 19.50 12.81 -25.96
C VAL A 206 20.01 12.83 -24.52
N THR A 207 19.11 12.99 -23.57
CA THR A 207 19.47 12.99 -22.16
C THR A 207 19.36 11.56 -21.59
N ARG A 208 20.45 11.02 -21.09
CA ARG A 208 20.41 9.80 -20.32
C ARG A 208 20.24 10.12 -18.85
N ASP A 209 19.03 9.89 -18.34
CA ASP A 209 18.74 10.02 -16.92
C ASP A 209 19.01 8.71 -16.20
N THR A 210 19.88 8.77 -15.18
CA THR A 210 20.24 7.64 -14.30
C THR A 210 19.93 7.94 -12.84
N THR A 211 19.26 9.06 -12.59
CA THR A 211 18.94 9.51 -11.23
C THR A 211 17.61 8.91 -10.81
N ALA A 212 17.64 8.12 -9.75
CA ALA A 212 16.40 7.62 -9.17
C ALA A 212 15.69 8.74 -8.39
N PRO A 213 14.35 8.82 -8.44
CA PRO A 213 13.58 9.82 -7.69
C PRO A 213 13.79 9.63 -6.19
N GLU A 214 13.96 10.71 -5.45
CA GLU A 214 13.94 10.65 -4.00
C GLU A 214 12.52 10.33 -3.53
N VAL A 215 12.37 9.49 -2.48
CA VAL A 215 11.08 9.17 -1.89
C VAL A 215 11.17 9.12 -0.38
N ILE A 216 10.29 9.86 0.29
CA ILE A 216 10.17 9.90 1.75
C ILE A 216 8.74 9.60 2.19
N ILE A 217 8.61 8.99 3.37
CA ILE A 217 7.31 8.78 4.03
C ILE A 217 7.19 9.81 5.16
N THR A 218 6.18 10.66 5.12
CA THR A 218 5.88 11.64 6.16
C THR A 218 4.82 11.14 7.15
N SER A 219 3.98 10.19 6.72
CA SER A 219 2.98 9.53 7.55
C SER A 219 2.67 8.14 6.97
N PRO A 220 2.52 7.11 7.82
CA PRO A 220 2.66 7.11 9.28
C PRO A 220 4.10 7.28 9.76
N ALA A 221 4.28 7.69 11.02
CA ALA A 221 5.60 7.75 11.65
C ALA A 221 6.12 6.34 11.99
N PRO A 222 7.46 6.14 12.02
CA PRO A 222 8.04 4.86 12.43
C PRO A 222 7.58 4.43 13.83
N GLY A 223 7.16 3.17 13.96
CA GLY A 223 6.63 2.61 15.20
C GLY A 223 5.24 3.10 15.60
N GLN A 224 4.57 3.89 14.75
CA GLN A 224 3.23 4.41 15.05
C GLN A 224 2.23 3.28 15.27
N LEU A 225 1.40 3.43 16.31
CA LEU A 225 0.25 2.58 16.54
C LEU A 225 -0.94 3.13 15.73
N VAL A 226 -1.49 2.33 14.83
CA VAL A 226 -2.61 2.68 13.95
C VAL A 226 -3.83 1.87 14.35
N SER A 227 -4.95 2.53 14.58
CA SER A 227 -6.25 1.86 14.79
C SER A 227 -6.98 1.72 13.45
N GLY A 228 -7.45 0.51 13.14
CA GLY A 228 -8.20 0.22 11.92
C GLY A 228 -7.51 -0.78 11.00
N ALA A 229 -8.24 -1.17 9.95
CA ALA A 229 -7.80 -2.16 8.96
C ALA A 229 -6.98 -1.54 7.82
N ASP A 230 -6.92 -0.21 7.75
CA ASP A 230 -6.27 0.54 6.67
C ASP A 230 -5.48 1.72 7.22
N VAL A 231 -4.48 2.16 6.48
CA VAL A 231 -3.73 3.40 6.75
C VAL A 231 -3.50 4.17 5.46
N THR A 232 -3.58 5.50 5.55
CA THR A 232 -3.19 6.37 4.44
C THR A 232 -1.70 6.71 4.57
N VAL A 233 -0.90 6.22 3.63
CA VAL A 233 0.52 6.53 3.51
C VAL A 233 0.68 7.83 2.74
N ARG A 234 1.34 8.81 3.37
CA ARG A 234 1.63 10.12 2.78
C ARG A 234 3.13 10.36 2.76
N GLY A 235 3.56 11.12 1.78
CA GLY A 235 4.96 11.46 1.64
C GLY A 235 5.22 12.38 0.47
N GLU A 236 6.49 12.51 0.16
CA GLU A 236 6.98 13.31 -0.95
C GLU A 236 7.87 12.45 -1.84
N ALA A 237 7.82 12.71 -3.14
CA ALA A 237 8.65 12.11 -4.16
C ALA A 237 8.86 13.14 -5.28
N GLU A 238 9.50 12.76 -6.36
CA GLU A 238 9.54 13.57 -7.58
C GLU A 238 8.14 13.79 -8.13
N ALA A 239 7.90 14.99 -8.70
CA ALA A 239 6.63 15.32 -9.33
C ALA A 239 6.28 14.31 -10.43
N ASP A 240 5.02 13.90 -10.49
CA ASP A 240 4.48 12.94 -11.46
C ASP A 240 5.09 11.53 -11.40
N ALA A 241 5.98 11.24 -10.44
CA ALA A 241 6.53 9.90 -10.22
C ALA A 241 5.43 8.87 -9.93
N ASN A 242 5.59 7.65 -10.43
CA ASN A 242 4.70 6.54 -10.11
C ASN A 242 5.05 6.00 -8.72
N ILE A 243 4.07 6.01 -7.82
CA ILE A 243 4.23 5.58 -6.44
C ILE A 243 3.53 4.23 -6.23
N GLN A 244 4.31 3.25 -5.80
CA GLN A 244 3.79 1.95 -5.37
C GLN A 244 3.99 1.79 -3.87
N VAL A 245 2.90 1.61 -3.14
CA VAL A 245 2.88 1.28 -1.72
C VAL A 245 2.62 -0.20 -1.56
N ARG A 246 3.47 -0.91 -0.82
CA ARG A 246 3.31 -2.34 -0.55
C ARG A 246 3.39 -2.61 0.94
N ASN A 247 2.45 -3.34 1.46
CA ASN A 247 2.54 -3.95 2.78
C ASN A 247 3.27 -5.29 2.64
N GLU A 248 4.54 -5.33 3.03
CA GLU A 248 5.40 -6.52 2.92
C GLU A 248 4.90 -7.67 3.80
N THR A 249 4.25 -7.36 4.92
CA THR A 249 3.69 -8.34 5.84
C THR A 249 2.49 -9.10 5.24
N SER A 250 1.68 -8.42 4.42
CA SER A 250 0.47 -9.01 3.80
C SER A 250 0.61 -9.29 2.32
N GLY A 251 1.59 -8.67 1.65
CA GLY A 251 1.77 -8.71 0.20
C GLY A 251 0.80 -7.80 -0.58
N ILE A 252 -0.10 -7.07 0.10
CA ILE A 252 -1.05 -6.15 -0.54
C ILE A 252 -0.30 -4.95 -1.11
N THR A 253 -0.70 -4.51 -2.29
CA THR A 253 -0.10 -3.39 -3.01
C THR A 253 -1.18 -2.41 -3.44
N SER A 254 -0.89 -1.13 -3.33
CA SER A 254 -1.66 0.00 -3.88
C SER A 254 -0.73 0.92 -4.65
N SER A 255 -1.23 1.63 -5.65
CA SER A 255 -0.42 2.56 -6.45
C SER A 255 -1.16 3.85 -6.75
N GLY A 256 -0.40 4.88 -7.08
CA GLY A 256 -0.89 6.21 -7.44
C GLY A 256 0.25 7.03 -8.05
N LEU A 257 0.03 8.31 -8.25
CA LEU A 257 1.02 9.27 -8.73
C LEU A 257 1.31 10.32 -7.65
N ALA A 258 2.54 10.77 -7.58
CA ALA A 258 2.85 12.03 -6.93
C ALA A 258 2.22 13.18 -7.74
N ASN A 259 1.72 14.20 -7.06
CA ASN A 259 1.17 15.38 -7.74
C ASN A 259 2.30 16.30 -8.28
N SER A 260 1.93 17.38 -8.95
CA SER A 260 2.90 18.36 -9.48
C SER A 260 3.76 19.07 -8.44
N SER A 261 3.43 18.92 -7.14
CA SER A 261 4.25 19.38 -6.01
C SER A 261 5.03 18.24 -5.35
N GLY A 262 5.05 17.05 -5.96
CA GLY A 262 5.74 15.89 -5.44
C GLY A 262 5.02 15.14 -4.31
N GLN A 263 3.83 15.53 -3.89
CA GLN A 263 3.13 14.92 -2.77
C GLN A 263 2.30 13.71 -3.21
N TYR A 264 2.30 12.66 -2.38
CA TYR A 264 1.43 11.50 -2.58
C TYR A 264 0.62 11.14 -1.33
N SER A 265 -0.54 10.49 -1.54
CA SER A 265 -1.43 10.02 -0.49
C SER A 265 -2.16 8.77 -0.97
N ILE A 266 -1.77 7.59 -0.45
CA ILE A 266 -2.23 6.29 -0.92
C ILE A 266 -2.70 5.46 0.26
N ASN A 267 -3.89 4.86 0.16
CA ASN A 267 -4.44 4.00 1.20
C ASN A 267 -3.97 2.55 0.99
N ILE A 268 -3.61 1.87 2.09
CA ILE A 268 -3.16 0.48 2.09
C ILE A 268 -3.77 -0.29 3.25
N SER A 269 -4.21 -1.52 3.00
CA SER A 269 -4.77 -2.37 4.04
C SER A 269 -3.71 -3.01 4.92
N LEU A 270 -4.02 -3.12 6.21
CA LEU A 270 -3.13 -3.59 7.26
C LEU A 270 -3.59 -4.96 7.77
N ARG A 271 -2.64 -5.70 8.34
CA ARG A 271 -2.91 -6.86 9.19
C ARG A 271 -2.77 -6.48 10.67
N ASN A 272 -3.42 -7.23 11.54
CA ASN A 272 -3.22 -7.07 12.98
C ASN A 272 -1.75 -7.33 13.36
N GLY A 273 -1.22 -6.49 14.23
CA GLY A 273 0.17 -6.54 14.67
C GLY A 273 1.10 -5.70 13.80
N ILE A 274 2.34 -6.14 13.65
CA ILE A 274 3.39 -5.40 12.95
C ILE A 274 3.18 -5.48 11.43
N ASN A 275 3.22 -4.32 10.79
CA ASN A 275 3.17 -4.16 9.35
C ASN A 275 4.40 -3.37 8.88
N VAL A 276 5.11 -3.92 7.91
CA VAL A 276 6.20 -3.22 7.21
C VAL A 276 5.65 -2.68 5.89
N ILE A 277 5.54 -1.38 5.79
CA ILE A 277 5.04 -0.68 4.61
C ILE A 277 6.23 -0.15 3.83
N SER A 278 6.37 -0.54 2.58
CA SER A 278 7.37 -0.01 1.66
C SER A 278 6.72 0.87 0.60
N VAL A 279 7.44 1.91 0.21
CA VAL A 279 7.06 2.82 -0.86
C VAL A 279 8.17 2.83 -1.89
N THR A 280 7.83 2.57 -3.13
CA THR A 280 8.72 2.67 -4.29
C THR A 280 8.23 3.80 -5.17
N ALA A 281 9.10 4.75 -5.48
CA ALA A 281 8.87 5.77 -6.49
C ALA A 281 9.63 5.40 -7.76
N THR A 282 8.99 5.61 -8.91
CA THR A 282 9.58 5.36 -10.23
C THR A 282 9.31 6.59 -11.10
N ASP A 283 10.37 7.14 -11.71
CA ASP A 283 10.28 8.28 -12.62
C ASP A 283 9.70 7.92 -14.01
N GLY A 284 9.63 8.91 -14.90
CA GLY A 284 9.11 8.75 -16.25
C GLY A 284 9.96 7.86 -17.17
N VAL A 285 11.22 7.60 -16.83
CA VAL A 285 12.16 6.79 -17.63
C VAL A 285 12.47 5.43 -17.01
N GLY A 286 11.96 5.15 -15.79
CA GLY A 286 12.05 3.85 -15.15
C GLY A 286 13.10 3.73 -14.05
N ASN A 287 13.82 4.82 -13.67
CA ASN A 287 14.67 4.77 -12.48
C ASN A 287 13.79 4.71 -11.23
N SER A 288 14.21 3.97 -10.21
CA SER A 288 13.38 3.79 -9.03
C SER A 288 14.19 3.80 -7.73
N SER A 289 13.57 4.30 -6.68
CA SER A 289 14.07 4.23 -5.30
C SER A 289 12.99 3.73 -4.36
N ARG A 290 13.39 3.30 -3.16
CA ARG A 290 12.49 2.69 -2.19
C ARG A 290 12.84 3.11 -0.77
N THR A 291 11.80 3.35 0.02
CA THR A 291 11.87 3.56 1.46
C THR A 291 10.86 2.68 2.18
N SER A 292 10.95 2.52 3.50
CA SER A 292 10.00 1.73 4.28
C SER A 292 9.78 2.27 5.68
N VAL A 293 8.61 1.95 6.25
CA VAL A 293 8.24 2.27 7.63
C VAL A 293 7.60 1.06 8.27
N GLU A 294 7.94 0.79 9.52
CA GLU A 294 7.28 -0.20 10.36
C GLU A 294 6.23 0.49 11.22
N ILE A 295 5.02 -0.07 11.26
CA ILE A 295 3.91 0.38 12.09
C ILE A 295 3.25 -0.81 12.77
N THR A 296 2.56 -0.55 13.87
CA THR A 296 1.79 -1.57 14.57
C THR A 296 0.31 -1.25 14.48
N THR A 297 -0.50 -2.23 14.09
CA THR A 297 -1.95 -2.09 14.11
C THR A 297 -2.48 -2.59 15.44
N SER A 298 -3.23 -1.75 16.16
CA SER A 298 -4.04 -2.24 17.26
C SER A 298 -5.28 -2.94 16.71
N ALA A 299 -5.45 -4.19 17.07
CA ALA A 299 -6.69 -4.89 16.76
C ALA A 299 -7.85 -4.14 17.43
N SER A 300 -8.86 -3.75 16.66
CA SER A 300 -10.12 -3.36 17.26
C SER A 300 -10.86 -4.63 17.65
N VAL A 301 -11.31 -4.74 18.91
CA VAL A 301 -12.16 -5.87 19.29
C VAL A 301 -13.51 -5.70 18.61
N GLY A 302 -13.81 -6.58 17.64
CA GLY A 302 -15.10 -6.57 16.95
C GLY A 302 -16.17 -7.34 17.70
N ARG A 303 -15.79 -8.42 18.40
CA ARG A 303 -16.73 -9.28 19.11
C ARG A 303 -16.06 -9.98 20.29
N VAL A 304 -16.74 -10.01 21.42
CA VAL A 304 -16.38 -10.86 22.57
C VAL A 304 -17.45 -11.89 22.80
N THR A 305 -17.04 -13.13 23.04
CA THR A 305 -17.92 -14.25 23.44
C THR A 305 -17.46 -14.83 24.75
N LEU A 306 -18.42 -15.17 25.63
CA LEU A 306 -18.17 -15.80 26.92
C LEU A 306 -18.83 -17.16 26.98
N VAL A 307 -18.07 -18.16 27.42
CA VAL A 307 -18.54 -19.51 27.68
C VAL A 307 -18.20 -19.88 29.12
N VAL A 308 -19.21 -20.37 29.86
CA VAL A 308 -19.06 -20.86 31.24
C VAL A 308 -19.33 -22.36 31.26
N ASN A 309 -18.41 -23.12 31.80
CA ASN A 309 -18.56 -24.57 31.89
C ASN A 309 -18.12 -25.11 33.28
N PRO A 310 -19.03 -25.78 34.01
CA PRO A 310 -20.45 -25.95 33.72
C PRO A 310 -21.26 -24.66 33.91
N GLY A 311 -22.32 -24.44 33.12
CA GLY A 311 -23.24 -23.30 33.25
C GLY A 311 -24.17 -23.39 34.47
N THR A 312 -24.16 -24.53 35.16
CA THR A 312 -24.92 -24.77 36.39
C THR A 312 -24.03 -25.42 37.44
N ILE A 313 -23.99 -24.81 38.61
CA ILE A 313 -23.27 -25.30 39.79
C ILE A 313 -24.27 -25.95 40.73
N PHE A 314 -24.02 -27.21 41.09
CA PHE A 314 -24.82 -27.93 42.05
C PHE A 314 -24.18 -27.84 43.43
N LEU A 315 -24.93 -27.26 44.41
CA LEU A 315 -24.44 -27.03 45.76
C LEU A 315 -24.11 -28.29 46.55
N ASN A 316 -24.71 -29.42 46.18
CA ASN A 316 -24.48 -30.73 46.77
C ASN A 316 -23.45 -31.58 46.00
N LYS A 317 -22.69 -31.03 45.11
CA LYS A 317 -21.57 -31.66 44.40
C LYS A 317 -20.29 -30.89 44.60
N SER A 318 -19.17 -31.62 44.72
CA SER A 318 -17.82 -31.06 44.79
C SER A 318 -17.02 -31.50 43.52
N PRO A 319 -16.12 -30.68 42.95
CA PRO A 319 -15.88 -29.30 43.34
C PRO A 319 -16.99 -28.36 42.81
N LYS A 320 -17.31 -27.30 43.59
CA LYS A 320 -18.24 -26.26 43.20
C LYS A 320 -17.48 -25.20 42.39
N SER A 321 -17.01 -25.57 41.21
CA SER A 321 -16.18 -24.70 40.38
C SER A 321 -16.69 -24.63 38.95
N PHE A 322 -16.32 -23.56 38.24
CA PHE A 322 -16.51 -23.42 36.81
C PHE A 322 -15.30 -22.76 36.18
N ARG A 323 -15.14 -23.04 34.88
CA ARG A 323 -14.19 -22.39 34.01
C ARG A 323 -14.94 -21.40 33.11
N ILE A 324 -14.36 -20.22 32.97
CA ILE A 324 -14.83 -19.17 32.09
C ILE A 324 -13.83 -19.08 30.93
N THR A 325 -14.33 -19.15 29.72
CA THR A 325 -13.53 -18.88 28.53
C THR A 325 -14.10 -17.64 27.84
N ALA A 326 -13.34 -16.56 27.85
CA ALA A 326 -13.61 -15.37 27.09
C ALA A 326 -12.81 -15.44 25.78
N THR A 327 -13.44 -15.13 24.65
CA THR A 327 -12.77 -15.13 23.33
C THR A 327 -13.12 -13.84 22.60
N ALA A 328 -12.10 -13.12 22.13
CA ALA A 328 -12.26 -11.92 21.34
C ALA A 328 -11.79 -12.14 19.91
N THR A 329 -12.58 -11.66 18.96
CA THR A 329 -12.23 -11.57 17.54
C THR A 329 -12.38 -10.13 17.07
N ASP A 330 -11.61 -9.76 16.07
CA ASP A 330 -11.77 -8.47 15.40
C ASP A 330 -12.96 -8.46 14.43
N SER A 331 -13.14 -7.37 13.70
CA SER A 331 -14.22 -7.22 12.71
C SER A 331 -14.11 -8.20 11.54
N THR A 332 -12.93 -8.77 11.29
CA THR A 332 -12.67 -9.77 10.25
C THR A 332 -12.87 -11.21 10.73
N GLY A 333 -13.04 -11.41 12.05
CA GLY A 333 -13.13 -12.70 12.69
C GLY A 333 -11.79 -13.29 13.14
N ALA A 334 -10.68 -12.56 12.96
CA ALA A 334 -9.38 -13.00 13.43
C ALA A 334 -9.25 -12.84 14.97
N PRO A 335 -8.47 -13.68 15.65
CA PRO A 335 -8.31 -13.59 17.10
C PRO A 335 -7.59 -12.31 17.54
N VAL A 336 -8.09 -11.66 18.59
CA VAL A 336 -7.45 -10.49 19.22
C VAL A 336 -6.45 -10.97 20.26
N VAL A 337 -5.17 -10.88 19.94
CA VAL A 337 -4.04 -11.34 20.76
C VAL A 337 -3.50 -10.20 21.61
N GLY A 338 -3.13 -10.49 22.87
CA GLY A 338 -2.45 -9.53 23.75
C GLY A 338 -3.34 -8.45 24.35
N ALA A 339 -4.68 -8.55 24.23
CA ALA A 339 -5.60 -7.66 24.92
C ALA A 339 -5.60 -7.96 26.42
N ASN A 340 -5.65 -6.93 27.27
CA ASN A 340 -5.82 -7.11 28.71
C ASN A 340 -7.27 -7.48 29.02
N VAL A 341 -7.47 -8.63 29.65
CA VAL A 341 -8.80 -9.20 29.92
C VAL A 341 -9.02 -9.31 31.41
N CYS A 342 -10.03 -8.63 31.92
CA CYS A 342 -10.47 -8.69 33.30
C CYS A 342 -11.83 -9.38 33.38
N ILE A 343 -11.99 -10.35 34.30
CA ILE A 343 -13.23 -11.10 34.46
C ILE A 343 -13.78 -10.81 35.85
N MET A 344 -15.02 -10.33 35.93
CA MET A 344 -15.75 -10.08 37.15
C MET A 344 -16.90 -11.07 37.27
N ILE A 345 -17.03 -11.67 38.44
CA ILE A 345 -18.08 -12.64 38.79
C ILE A 345 -18.98 -12.03 39.84
N THR A 346 -20.27 -11.99 39.59
CA THR A 346 -21.30 -11.64 40.56
C THR A 346 -22.13 -12.90 40.88
N ALA A 347 -21.94 -13.48 42.01
CA ALA A 347 -22.66 -14.68 42.45
C ALA A 347 -23.72 -14.36 43.50
N PRO A 348 -24.81 -15.12 43.57
CA PRO A 348 -25.86 -14.90 44.58
C PRO A 348 -25.29 -14.87 46.00
N GLY A 349 -25.57 -13.81 46.78
CA GLY A 349 -25.13 -13.70 48.18
C GLY A 349 -23.64 -13.44 48.39
N LEU A 350 -22.87 -13.16 47.33
CA LEU A 350 -21.46 -12.75 47.40
C LEU A 350 -21.28 -11.36 46.82
N SER A 351 -20.31 -10.62 47.36
CA SER A 351 -19.84 -9.38 46.70
C SER A 351 -19.18 -9.73 45.36
N PRO A 352 -19.22 -8.82 44.39
CA PRO A 352 -18.52 -9.02 43.10
C PRO A 352 -17.05 -9.40 43.31
N ILE A 353 -16.59 -10.39 42.58
CA ILE A 353 -15.24 -10.94 42.65
C ILE A 353 -14.54 -10.66 41.31
N MET A 354 -13.40 -9.98 41.36
CA MET A 354 -12.54 -9.78 40.22
C MET A 354 -11.47 -10.86 40.18
N LEU A 355 -11.41 -11.63 39.09
CA LEU A 355 -10.30 -12.53 38.85
C LEU A 355 -9.06 -11.74 38.42
N PRO A 356 -7.84 -12.25 38.61
CA PRO A 356 -6.64 -11.61 38.09
C PRO A 356 -6.78 -11.37 36.59
N CYS A 357 -6.52 -10.13 36.16
CA CYS A 357 -6.50 -9.81 34.73
C CYS A 357 -5.30 -10.49 34.06
N GLY A 358 -5.46 -10.87 32.79
CA GLY A 358 -4.43 -11.53 32.00
C GLY A 358 -4.51 -11.09 30.54
N LEU A 359 -3.50 -11.45 29.76
CA LEU A 359 -3.48 -11.17 28.33
C LEU A 359 -4.18 -12.29 27.55
N SER A 360 -4.91 -11.93 26.50
CA SER A 360 -5.47 -12.90 25.57
C SER A 360 -4.37 -13.64 24.80
N ASP A 361 -4.53 -14.94 24.61
CA ASP A 361 -3.59 -15.85 23.95
C ASP A 361 -3.62 -15.69 22.40
N SER A 362 -2.83 -16.53 21.69
CA SER A 362 -2.78 -16.57 20.22
C SER A 362 -4.11 -16.89 19.53
N ASN A 363 -5.10 -17.41 20.28
CA ASN A 363 -6.46 -17.67 19.80
C ASN A 363 -7.45 -16.59 20.24
N GLY A 364 -6.97 -15.47 20.80
CA GLY A 364 -7.80 -14.40 21.36
C GLY A 364 -8.51 -14.78 22.66
N ARG A 365 -8.05 -15.81 23.39
CA ARG A 365 -8.72 -16.37 24.57
C ARG A 365 -8.07 -15.90 25.85
N ALA A 366 -8.92 -15.65 26.85
CA ALA A 366 -8.54 -15.57 28.26
C ALA A 366 -9.37 -16.57 29.04
N ILE A 367 -8.73 -17.28 29.98
CA ILE A 367 -9.37 -18.32 30.79
C ILE A 367 -9.33 -17.88 32.23
N GLY A 368 -10.49 -17.93 32.90
CA GLY A 368 -10.65 -17.74 34.32
C GLY A 368 -11.26 -18.99 34.96
N GLU A 369 -10.85 -19.30 36.16
CA GLU A 369 -11.45 -20.38 36.98
C GLU A 369 -11.86 -19.83 38.34
N TYR A 370 -13.02 -20.22 38.79
CA TYR A 370 -13.50 -19.84 40.11
C TYR A 370 -14.08 -21.06 40.82
N THR A 371 -13.71 -21.18 42.08
CA THR A 371 -14.23 -22.24 42.99
C THR A 371 -14.94 -21.56 44.13
N PHE A 372 -16.20 -21.90 44.33
CA PHE A 372 -16.97 -21.44 45.47
C PHE A 372 -16.45 -22.04 46.78
N PRO A 373 -16.56 -21.30 47.91
CA PRO A 373 -16.28 -21.85 49.21
C PRO A 373 -17.12 -23.13 49.48
N GLU A 374 -16.56 -24.07 50.21
CA GLU A 374 -17.26 -25.34 50.51
C GLU A 374 -18.60 -25.14 51.23
N ASN A 375 -18.66 -24.12 52.09
CA ASN A 375 -19.87 -23.76 52.86
C ASN A 375 -20.85 -22.87 52.04
N TYR A 376 -20.54 -22.58 50.76
CA TYR A 376 -21.44 -21.78 49.92
C TYR A 376 -22.73 -22.54 49.66
N ALA A 377 -23.87 -21.90 50.00
CA ALA A 377 -25.19 -22.56 49.99
C ALA A 377 -26.31 -21.70 49.36
N THR A 378 -25.98 -20.54 48.81
CA THR A 378 -26.98 -19.61 48.23
C THR A 378 -27.33 -20.01 46.79
N GLU A 379 -28.62 -20.28 46.58
CA GLU A 379 -29.15 -20.57 45.24
C GLU A 379 -29.48 -19.28 44.49
N GLY A 380 -29.48 -19.33 43.15
CA GLY A 380 -29.87 -18.22 42.31
C GLY A 380 -29.09 -18.15 40.98
N ARG A 381 -29.23 -16.99 40.32
CA ARG A 381 -28.50 -16.71 39.08
C ARG A 381 -27.33 -15.78 39.39
N GLY A 382 -26.18 -16.09 38.82
CA GLY A 382 -25.02 -15.25 38.81
C GLY A 382 -24.75 -14.68 37.43
N LEU A 383 -23.93 -13.63 37.38
CA LEU A 383 -23.50 -12.94 36.16
C LEU A 383 -21.97 -12.94 36.11
N ILE A 384 -21.45 -13.08 34.91
CA ILE A 384 -20.03 -12.93 34.60
C ILE A 384 -19.90 -11.80 33.56
N LEU A 385 -19.02 -10.85 33.86
CA LEU A 385 -18.63 -9.77 32.95
C LEU A 385 -17.17 -9.97 32.59
N ALA A 386 -16.84 -9.97 31.31
CA ALA A 386 -15.46 -9.87 30.83
C ALA A 386 -15.27 -8.56 30.08
N THR A 387 -14.23 -7.83 30.45
CA THR A 387 -13.82 -6.56 29.84
C THR A 387 -12.51 -6.79 29.12
N TYR A 388 -12.50 -6.54 27.80
CA TYR A 388 -11.31 -6.56 26.96
C TYR A 388 -10.84 -5.12 26.75
N THR A 389 -9.61 -4.84 27.15
CA THR A 389 -8.98 -3.52 27.00
C THR A 389 -7.75 -3.65 26.12
N LEU A 390 -7.73 -2.90 25.03
CA LEU A 390 -6.56 -2.71 24.20
C LEU A 390 -5.79 -1.46 24.64
N PRO A 391 -4.50 -1.34 24.30
CA PRO A 391 -3.71 -0.15 24.60
C PRO A 391 -4.31 1.14 24.04
N GLN A 392 -5.11 1.03 22.98
CA GLN A 392 -5.88 2.14 22.40
C GLN A 392 -7.25 1.61 21.95
N GLY A 393 -8.29 2.39 22.22
CA GLY A 393 -9.69 2.07 21.92
C GLY A 393 -10.55 1.93 23.16
N ASP A 394 -11.85 1.94 22.97
CA ASP A 394 -12.81 1.73 24.03
C ASP A 394 -12.80 0.25 24.48
N PRO A 395 -12.92 -0.04 25.80
CA PRO A 395 -13.04 -1.39 26.30
C PRO A 395 -14.32 -2.04 25.76
N LEU A 396 -14.21 -3.29 25.33
CA LEU A 396 -15.36 -4.08 24.90
C LEU A 396 -15.76 -5.05 26.00
N GLU A 397 -17.04 -5.09 26.33
CA GLU A 397 -17.59 -5.90 27.39
C GLU A 397 -18.52 -6.97 26.87
N ALA A 398 -18.49 -8.12 27.49
CA ALA A 398 -19.45 -9.19 27.28
C ALA A 398 -19.91 -9.76 28.61
N THR A 399 -21.18 -10.14 28.68
CA THR A 399 -21.78 -10.73 29.86
C THR A 399 -22.37 -12.10 29.57
N THR A 400 -22.33 -12.99 30.52
CA THR A 400 -23.03 -14.27 30.48
C THR A 400 -23.51 -14.68 31.86
N GLY A 401 -24.60 -15.45 31.92
CA GLY A 401 -25.18 -15.94 33.19
C GLY A 401 -24.78 -17.35 33.51
N PHE A 402 -24.81 -17.69 34.80
CA PHE A 402 -24.75 -19.06 35.30
C PHE A 402 -25.81 -19.28 36.39
N SER A 403 -26.08 -20.53 36.72
CA SER A 403 -27.06 -20.88 37.75
C SER A 403 -26.39 -21.62 38.89
N VAL A 404 -26.86 -21.36 40.10
CA VAL A 404 -26.50 -22.11 41.33
C VAL A 404 -27.77 -22.68 41.90
N MET A 405 -27.82 -24.02 42.07
CA MET A 405 -29.00 -24.70 42.57
C MET A 405 -28.62 -25.95 43.36
N LYS A 406 -29.52 -26.41 44.25
CA LYS A 406 -29.44 -27.74 44.77
C LYS A 406 -29.92 -28.73 43.73
N LYS A 407 -29.17 -29.83 43.56
CA LYS A 407 -29.65 -30.93 42.72
C LYS A 407 -30.87 -31.56 43.41
N PRO A 408 -32.00 -31.78 42.68
CA PRO A 408 -33.13 -32.54 43.25
C PRO A 408 -32.74 -33.93 43.73
#